data_a31def0b0836da666a0f13981b4ff08e
#
_entry.id   a31def0b0836da666a0f13981b4ff08e
#
_cell.length_a   1.000
_cell.length_b   1.000
_cell.length_c   1.000
_cell.angle_alpha   90.00
_cell.angle_beta   90.00
_cell.angle_gamma   90.00
#
_symmetry.space_group_name_H-M   'P 1'
#
loop_
_entity.id
_entity.type
_entity.pdbx_description
1 polymer ?
#
loop_
_entity_poly.entity_id
_entity_poly.type
_entity_poly.pdbx_seq_one_letter_code
_entity_poly.pdbx_strand_id
1 'polypeptide(L)'
;GVPGKQEGIFIDYLKKNGKANMSQAVPENTPGAKKAILHYRVLDQKEMNGKSRALLKIKLETGRHHQIRVQLSHAGIPLLGDRKYNPSGEKGTSLGLCSCGLAFKHPKTGKIMKFETEPQGTAFLDFVKKL
;
A
#
# COMPACT_ATOMS: atom_id res chain seq x y z
N GLY A 1 -10.48 1.16 6.87
CA GLY A 1 -10.58 2.63 6.90
C GLY A 1 -10.64 3.25 5.52
N VAL A 2 -10.85 4.53 5.50
CA VAL A 2 -10.92 5.32 4.27
C VAL A 2 -10.06 6.57 4.44
N PRO A 3 -9.23 6.93 3.43
CA PRO A 3 -8.49 8.18 3.48
C PRO A 3 -9.41 9.39 3.59
N GLY A 4 -8.94 10.46 4.23
CA GLY A 4 -9.71 11.70 4.34
C GLY A 4 -9.81 12.49 3.04
N LYS A 5 -8.98 12.17 2.04
CA LYS A 5 -8.95 12.82 0.73
C LYS A 5 -9.02 11.77 -0.37
N GLN A 6 -9.57 12.14 -1.54
CA GLN A 6 -9.68 11.24 -2.70
C GLN A 6 -8.33 10.90 -3.33
N GLU A 7 -7.35 11.76 -3.19
CA GLU A 7 -5.97 11.50 -3.62
C GLU A 7 -5.00 12.25 -2.73
N GLY A 8 -3.77 11.78 -2.65
CA GLY A 8 -2.75 12.41 -1.84
C GLY A 8 -1.40 11.74 -1.96
N ILE A 9 -0.47 12.25 -1.15
CA ILE A 9 0.91 11.80 -1.08
C ILE A 9 1.22 11.54 0.39
N PHE A 10 1.80 10.35 0.67
CA PHE A 10 2.37 10.07 1.98
C PHE A 10 3.89 10.11 1.88
N ILE A 11 4.50 10.89 2.74
CA ILE A 11 5.95 11.01 2.87
C ILE A 11 6.32 10.66 4.30
N ASP A 12 7.10 9.62 4.47
CA ASP A 12 7.55 9.15 5.77
C ASP A 12 9.02 8.77 5.70
N TYR A 13 9.64 8.59 6.86
CA TYR A 13 10.97 8.03 6.98
C TYR A 13 10.84 6.68 7.64
N LEU A 14 11.37 5.65 6.99
CA LEU A 14 11.20 4.27 7.42
C LEU A 14 12.52 3.65 7.83
N LYS A 15 12.49 2.90 8.91
CA LYS A 15 13.62 2.12 9.40
C LYS A 15 13.23 0.66 9.52
N LYS A 16 14.02 -0.22 8.92
CA LYS A 16 13.83 -1.66 9.00
C LYS A 16 14.46 -2.21 10.26
N ASN A 17 13.72 -3.03 11.00
CA ASN A 17 14.23 -3.89 12.04
C ASN A 17 14.42 -5.29 11.46
N GLY A 18 15.67 -5.66 11.15
CA GLY A 18 15.96 -6.95 10.51
C GLY A 18 15.59 -8.18 11.34
N LYS A 19 15.70 -8.10 12.66
CA LYS A 19 15.35 -9.20 13.56
C LYS A 19 13.85 -9.52 13.55
N ALA A 20 13.02 -8.49 13.54
CA ALA A 20 11.57 -8.65 13.54
C ALA A 20 10.98 -8.74 12.12
N ASN A 21 11.80 -8.58 11.08
CA ASN A 21 11.34 -8.47 9.69
C ASN A 21 10.17 -7.48 9.56
N MET A 22 10.31 -6.34 10.22
CA MET A 22 9.33 -5.26 10.22
C MET A 22 10.02 -3.93 9.94
N SER A 23 9.26 -2.98 9.44
CA SER A 23 9.68 -1.59 9.30
C SER A 23 8.77 -0.70 10.12
N GLN A 24 9.24 0.48 10.46
CA GLN A 24 8.44 1.46 11.20
C GLN A 24 8.72 2.87 10.71
N ALA A 25 7.72 3.73 10.82
CA ALA A 25 7.89 5.15 10.60
C ALA A 25 8.65 5.76 11.78
N VAL A 26 9.68 6.55 11.47
CA VAL A 26 10.58 7.15 12.46
C VAL A 26 10.83 8.61 12.12
N PRO A 27 11.34 9.43 13.05
CA PRO A 27 11.76 10.80 12.73
C PRO A 27 12.82 10.84 11.63
N GLU A 28 12.82 11.90 10.84
CA GLU A 28 13.73 12.10 9.70
C GLU A 28 15.19 11.88 10.02
N ASN A 29 15.65 12.37 11.16
CA ASN A 29 17.05 12.30 11.57
C ASN A 29 17.45 11.00 12.27
N THR A 30 16.60 9.99 12.28
CA THR A 30 16.91 8.69 12.88
C THR A 30 17.99 7.98 12.05
N PRO A 31 19.08 7.50 12.67
CA PRO A 31 20.10 6.73 11.94
C PRO A 31 19.50 5.51 11.24
N GLY A 32 19.81 5.34 9.95
CA GLY A 32 19.29 4.24 9.13
C GLY A 32 17.89 4.46 8.55
N ALA A 33 17.25 5.59 8.85
CA ALA A 33 15.97 5.94 8.25
C ALA A 33 16.12 6.29 6.77
N LYS A 34 15.16 5.86 5.97
CA LYS A 34 15.11 6.15 4.52
C LYS A 34 13.77 6.79 4.16
N LYS A 35 13.85 7.83 3.34
CA LYS A 35 12.65 8.52 2.86
C LYS A 35 11.81 7.61 1.99
N ALA A 36 10.51 7.59 2.24
CA ALA A 36 9.53 6.77 1.52
C ALA A 36 8.40 7.67 1.04
N ILE A 37 8.13 7.61 -0.26
CA ILE A 37 7.11 8.44 -0.91
C ILE A 37 6.19 7.55 -1.72
N LEU A 38 4.88 7.66 -1.46
CA LEU A 38 3.85 7.05 -2.29
C LEU A 38 2.75 8.06 -2.60
N HIS A 39 2.14 7.88 -3.76
CA HIS A 39 0.93 8.60 -4.17
C HIS A 39 -0.24 7.63 -4.12
N TYR A 40 -1.39 8.10 -3.69
CA TYR A 40 -2.60 7.28 -3.71
C TYR A 40 -3.76 8.02 -4.37
N ARG A 41 -4.68 7.24 -4.92
CA ARG A 41 -5.98 7.69 -5.39
C ARG A 41 -7.03 6.68 -4.99
N VAL A 42 -8.14 7.16 -4.44
CA VAL A 42 -9.28 6.30 -4.09
C VAL A 42 -10.05 5.99 -5.36
N LEU A 43 -10.15 4.70 -5.70
CA LEU A 43 -10.90 4.23 -6.85
C LEU A 43 -12.36 3.92 -6.50
N ASP A 44 -12.59 3.41 -5.29
CA ASP A 44 -13.92 3.06 -4.80
C ASP A 44 -13.95 3.03 -3.28
N GLN A 45 -15.12 3.22 -2.71
CA GLN A 45 -15.37 3.12 -1.28
C GLN A 45 -16.64 2.31 -1.05
N LYS A 46 -16.62 1.46 -0.03
CA LYS A 46 -17.78 0.67 0.38
C LYS A 46 -17.91 0.62 1.88
N GLU A 47 -19.13 0.64 2.34
CA GLU A 47 -19.46 0.39 3.73
C GLU A 47 -20.07 -1.01 3.85
N MET A 48 -19.46 -1.85 4.68
CA MET A 48 -19.88 -3.23 4.88
C MET A 48 -19.87 -3.58 6.36
N ASN A 49 -21.02 -4.04 6.89
CA ASN A 49 -21.15 -4.42 8.29
C ASN A 49 -20.70 -3.32 9.26
N GLY A 50 -21.02 -2.07 8.95
CA GLY A 50 -20.62 -0.90 9.75
C GLY A 50 -19.14 -0.52 9.62
N LYS A 51 -18.39 -1.14 8.71
CA LYS A 51 -16.98 -0.84 8.46
C LYS A 51 -16.82 -0.23 7.08
N SER A 52 -16.06 0.86 7.01
CA SER A 52 -15.74 1.50 5.74
C SER A 52 -14.45 0.93 5.16
N ARG A 53 -14.48 0.63 3.87
CA ARG A 53 -13.32 0.15 3.11
C ARG A 53 -13.11 1.00 1.87
N ALA A 54 -11.88 1.11 1.44
CA ALA A 54 -11.52 1.81 0.22
C ALA A 54 -10.61 0.94 -0.65
N LEU A 55 -10.78 1.06 -1.95
CA LEU A 55 -9.86 0.53 -2.94
C LEU A 55 -8.95 1.67 -3.38
N LEU A 56 -7.66 1.53 -3.17
CA LEU A 56 -6.67 2.54 -3.54
C LEU A 56 -5.81 2.08 -4.69
N LYS A 57 -5.55 2.98 -5.63
CA LYS A 57 -4.46 2.82 -6.59
C LYS A 57 -3.25 3.56 -6.02
N ILE A 58 -2.14 2.84 -5.90
CA ILE A 58 -0.91 3.39 -5.31
C ILE A 58 0.20 3.41 -6.36
N LYS A 59 0.86 4.56 -6.45
CA LYS A 59 2.07 4.74 -7.26
C LYS A 59 3.24 5.01 -6.33
N LEU A 60 4.27 4.19 -6.41
CA LEU A 60 5.47 4.31 -5.60
C LEU A 60 6.51 5.18 -6.28
N GLU A 61 7.06 6.17 -5.57
CA GLU A 61 8.30 6.85 -5.98
C GLU A 61 9.53 6.14 -5.40
N THR A 62 9.35 5.48 -4.25
CA THR A 62 10.38 4.69 -3.58
C THR A 62 9.87 3.29 -3.31
N GLY A 63 10.76 2.33 -3.12
CA GLY A 63 10.39 0.94 -2.85
C GLY A 63 11.06 0.41 -1.58
N ARG A 64 10.71 0.97 -0.41
CA ARG A 64 11.27 0.52 0.86
C ARG A 64 10.59 -0.76 1.34
N HIS A 65 11.28 -1.49 2.21
CA HIS A 65 10.75 -2.72 2.81
C HIS A 65 9.39 -2.46 3.48
N HIS A 66 8.36 -3.21 3.09
CA HIS A 66 6.99 -3.09 3.56
C HIS A 66 6.41 -1.66 3.47
N GLN A 67 6.89 -0.86 2.54
CA GLN A 67 6.58 0.57 2.49
C GLN A 67 5.08 0.88 2.53
N ILE A 68 4.29 0.30 1.63
CA ILE A 68 2.85 0.57 1.57
C ILE A 68 2.18 0.16 2.87
N ARG A 69 2.52 -1.01 3.38
CA ARG A 69 1.96 -1.56 4.61
C ARG A 69 2.21 -0.64 5.81
N VAL A 70 3.46 -0.19 5.95
CA VAL A 70 3.86 0.70 7.06
C VAL A 70 3.24 2.07 6.92
N GLN A 71 3.30 2.68 5.74
CA GLN A 71 2.79 4.03 5.55
C GLN A 71 1.27 4.12 5.73
N LEU A 72 0.53 3.14 5.23
CA LEU A 72 -0.93 3.13 5.43
C LEU A 72 -1.29 2.85 6.88
N SER A 73 -0.59 1.95 7.55
CA SER A 73 -0.80 1.71 8.98
C SER A 73 -0.49 2.96 9.81
N HIS A 74 0.61 3.64 9.52
CA HIS A 74 1.01 4.88 10.20
C HIS A 74 -0.02 6.00 9.99
N ALA A 75 -0.65 6.04 8.82
CA ALA A 75 -1.71 7.01 8.50
C ALA A 75 -3.08 6.65 9.14
N GLY A 76 -3.17 5.54 9.86
CA GLY A 76 -4.41 5.12 10.50
C GLY A 76 -5.38 4.39 9.57
N ILE A 77 -4.94 3.98 8.39
CA ILE A 77 -5.74 3.26 7.40
C ILE A 77 -5.01 1.97 6.95
N PRO A 78 -4.73 1.03 7.88
CA PRO A 78 -3.98 -0.17 7.56
C PRO A 78 -4.69 -1.03 6.52
N LEU A 79 -3.90 -1.83 5.79
CA LEU A 79 -4.41 -2.73 4.77
C LEU A 79 -5.28 -3.82 5.38
N LEU A 80 -6.35 -4.16 4.66
CA LEU A 80 -7.18 -5.31 5.01
C LEU A 80 -6.32 -6.59 4.97
N GLY A 81 -6.46 -7.43 6.00
CA GLY A 81 -5.71 -8.69 6.09
C GLY A 81 -4.23 -8.56 6.46
N ASP A 82 -3.78 -7.37 6.83
CA ASP A 82 -2.39 -7.17 7.24
C ASP A 82 -2.19 -7.58 8.70
N ARG A 83 -1.62 -8.76 8.92
CA ARG A 83 -1.44 -9.31 10.26
C ARG A 83 -0.29 -8.66 11.04
N LYS A 84 0.74 -8.17 10.35
CA LYS A 84 1.89 -7.55 10.99
C LYS A 84 1.60 -6.13 11.46
N TYR A 85 0.97 -5.32 10.63
CA TYR A 85 0.76 -3.90 10.88
C TYR A 85 -0.66 -3.57 11.30
N ASN A 86 -1.54 -4.56 11.31
CA ASN A 86 -2.92 -4.44 11.79
C ASN A 86 -3.37 -5.76 12.45
N PRO A 87 -2.68 -6.20 13.54
CA PRO A 87 -2.96 -7.51 14.16
C PRO A 87 -4.35 -7.63 14.77
N SER A 88 -4.97 -6.52 15.15
CA SER A 88 -6.35 -6.50 15.69
C SER A 88 -7.40 -6.31 14.61
N GLY A 89 -7.00 -6.26 13.34
CA GLY A 89 -7.92 -6.08 12.23
C GLY A 89 -8.71 -7.33 11.91
N GLU A 90 -9.58 -7.19 10.91
CA GLU A 90 -10.45 -8.26 10.43
C GLU A 90 -9.64 -9.47 9.95
N LYS A 91 -10.06 -10.66 10.40
CA LYS A 91 -9.42 -11.93 10.05
C LYS A 91 -10.18 -12.62 8.92
N GLY A 92 -9.54 -13.60 8.27
CA GLY A 92 -10.15 -14.43 7.26
C GLY A 92 -9.99 -13.92 5.82
N THR A 93 -9.29 -12.82 5.62
CA THR A 93 -8.93 -12.34 4.29
C THR A 93 -7.43 -12.43 4.05
N SER A 94 -7.03 -12.58 2.80
CA SER A 94 -5.64 -12.41 2.40
C SER A 94 -5.23 -10.94 2.54
N LEU A 95 -3.92 -10.68 2.51
CA LEU A 95 -3.41 -9.30 2.51
C LEU A 95 -3.97 -8.53 1.32
N GLY A 96 -4.64 -7.41 1.58
CA GLY A 96 -5.23 -6.55 0.58
C GLY A 96 -4.22 -5.69 -0.16
N LEU A 97 -3.20 -6.32 -0.73
CA LEU A 97 -2.14 -5.66 -1.49
C LEU A 97 -1.78 -6.50 -2.70
N CYS A 98 -1.85 -5.90 -3.87
CA CYS A 98 -1.52 -6.55 -5.13
C CYS A 98 -0.73 -5.61 -6.02
N SER A 99 0.38 -6.08 -6.56
CA SER A 99 1.08 -5.38 -7.62
C SER A 99 0.36 -5.65 -8.93
N CYS A 100 -0.29 -4.63 -9.49
CA CYS A 100 -1.10 -4.76 -10.70
C CYS A 100 -0.64 -3.86 -11.85
N GLY A 101 0.45 -3.13 -11.66
CA GLY A 101 1.01 -2.29 -12.70
C GLY A 101 2.53 -2.21 -12.60
N LEU A 102 3.19 -2.28 -13.73
CA LEU A 102 4.64 -2.11 -13.82
C LEU A 102 4.97 -1.39 -15.12
N ALA A 103 5.81 -0.35 -15.03
CA ALA A 103 6.34 0.34 -16.19
C ALA A 103 7.85 0.54 -16.03
N PHE A 104 8.59 0.28 -17.10
CA PHE A 104 10.04 0.46 -17.11
C PHE A 104 10.55 0.69 -18.52
N LYS A 105 11.76 1.22 -18.64
CA LYS A 105 12.44 1.33 -19.94
C LYS A 105 13.10 0.01 -20.28
N HIS A 106 12.84 -0.50 -21.48
CA HIS A 106 13.50 -1.69 -21.96
C HIS A 106 15.02 -1.45 -22.04
N PRO A 107 15.86 -2.33 -21.46
CA PRO A 107 17.30 -2.09 -21.36
C PRO A 107 18.05 -1.99 -22.69
N LYS A 108 17.52 -2.59 -23.75
CA LYS A 108 18.12 -2.55 -25.10
C LYS A 108 17.52 -1.48 -25.99
N THR A 109 16.18 -1.37 -26.02
CA THR A 109 15.49 -0.50 -26.97
C THR A 109 15.18 0.88 -26.43
N GLY A 110 15.20 1.07 -25.09
CA GLY A 110 14.79 2.29 -24.44
C GLY A 110 13.29 2.58 -24.47
N LYS A 111 12.50 1.68 -25.06
CA LYS A 111 11.04 1.83 -25.08
C LYS A 111 10.45 1.64 -23.68
N ILE A 112 9.40 2.40 -23.37
CA ILE A 112 8.66 2.24 -22.13
C ILE A 112 7.78 0.99 -22.25
N MET A 113 8.00 0.03 -21.36
CA MET A 113 7.22 -1.19 -21.26
C MET A 113 6.22 -1.04 -20.12
N LYS A 114 4.94 -1.29 -20.40
CA LYS A 114 3.87 -1.25 -19.40
C LYS A 114 3.18 -2.60 -19.33
N PHE A 115 2.98 -3.07 -18.10
CA PHE A 115 2.25 -4.31 -17.83
C PHE A 115 1.19 -4.01 -16.77
N GLU A 116 -0.05 -4.41 -17.02
CA GLU A 116 -1.16 -4.22 -16.09
C GLU A 116 -1.94 -5.52 -15.94
N THR A 117 -2.43 -5.78 -14.76
CA THR A 117 -3.30 -6.92 -14.45
C THR A 117 -4.33 -6.51 -13.40
N GLU A 118 -5.42 -7.25 -13.29
CA GLU A 118 -6.41 -7.03 -12.25
C GLU A 118 -5.90 -7.59 -10.91
N PRO A 119 -6.19 -6.90 -9.78
CA PRO A 119 -5.86 -7.42 -8.46
C PRO A 119 -6.55 -8.75 -8.20
N GLN A 120 -5.84 -9.65 -7.54
CA GLN A 120 -6.32 -10.97 -7.16
C GLN A 120 -6.28 -11.14 -5.65
N GLY A 121 -7.14 -12.01 -5.12
CA GLY A 121 -7.22 -12.32 -3.71
C GLY A 121 -8.56 -11.95 -3.10
N THR A 122 -8.87 -12.56 -1.96
CA THR A 122 -10.17 -12.39 -1.29
C THR A 122 -10.46 -10.95 -0.87
N ALA A 123 -9.41 -10.18 -0.55
CA ALA A 123 -9.55 -8.79 -0.14
C ALA A 123 -10.14 -7.89 -1.24
N PHE A 124 -10.02 -8.28 -2.51
CA PHE A 124 -10.45 -7.47 -3.66
C PHE A 124 -11.80 -7.87 -4.23
N LEU A 125 -12.42 -8.96 -3.74
CA LEU A 125 -13.64 -9.52 -4.34
C LEU A 125 -14.79 -8.51 -4.43
N ASP A 126 -14.91 -7.61 -3.46
CA ASP A 126 -15.98 -6.61 -3.42
C ASP A 126 -15.77 -5.47 -4.41
N PHE A 127 -14.57 -5.35 -4.98
CA PHE A 127 -14.16 -4.21 -5.81
C PHE A 127 -13.81 -4.57 -7.26
N VAL A 128 -13.74 -5.84 -7.60
CA VAL A 128 -13.25 -6.29 -8.94
C VAL A 128 -13.98 -5.63 -10.09
N LYS A 129 -15.29 -5.38 -9.95
CA LYS A 129 -16.10 -4.76 -11.01
C LYS A 129 -15.81 -3.27 -11.22
N LYS A 130 -15.02 -2.64 -10.37
CA LYS A 130 -14.70 -1.20 -10.41
C LYS A 130 -13.32 -0.91 -10.97
N LEU A 131 -12.64 -1.93 -11.37
CA LEU A 131 -11.30 -1.85 -11.97
C LEU A 131 -11.42 -1.83 -13.49
#